data_1e98ec2e2b4f4a599a10d1de8011062f
#
_entry.id   1e98ec2e2b4f4a599a10d1de8011062f
#
_cell.length_a   1.000
_cell.length_b   1.000
_cell.length_c   1.000
_cell.angle_alpha   90.00
_cell.angle_beta   90.00
_cell.angle_gamma   90.00
#
_symmetry.space_group_name_H-M   'P 1'
#
loop_
_entity.id
_entity.type
_entity.pdbx_description
1 polymer ?
#
loop_
_entity_poly.entity_id
_entity_poly.type
_entity_poly.pdbx_seq_one_letter_code
_entity_poly.pdbx_strand_id
1 'polypeptide(L)' 'MEFYQLWMEDSTHYYRNLDNALRMGELILREMFADDAEQEEVIDYWWDRWEAYEDGCRIMYITKEMMED' A
#
# COMPACT_ATOMS: atom_id res chain seq x y z
N MET A 1 11.19 -16.84 7.49
CA MET A 1 9.83 -16.67 6.97
C MET A 1 9.63 -15.25 6.50
N GLU A 2 9.16 -15.07 5.27
CA GLU A 2 8.93 -13.75 4.71
C GLU A 2 7.51 -13.30 5.00
N PHE A 3 7.34 -12.01 5.23
CA PHE A 3 6.04 -11.39 5.35
C PHE A 3 6.12 -9.95 4.88
N TYR A 4 4.96 -9.32 4.70
CA TYR A 4 4.86 -7.96 4.20
C TYR A 4 4.13 -7.11 5.22
N GLN A 5 4.64 -5.89 5.44
CA GLN A 5 3.99 -4.92 6.31
C GLN A 5 3.40 -3.80 5.47
N LEU A 6 2.12 -3.56 5.66
CA LEU A 6 1.42 -2.42 5.07
C LEU A 6 1.41 -1.31 6.10
N TRP A 7 2.14 -0.24 5.83
CA TRP A 7 2.28 0.90 6.72
C TRP A 7 1.33 2.02 6.31
N MET A 8 0.58 2.51 7.27
CA MET A 8 -0.28 3.67 7.12
C MET A 8 0.00 4.64 8.26
N GLU A 9 -0.55 5.85 8.19
CA GLU A 9 -0.27 6.87 9.19
C GLU A 9 -0.59 6.42 10.62
N ASP A 10 -1.71 5.74 10.80
CA ASP A 10 -2.19 5.35 12.13
C ASP A 10 -2.05 3.88 12.46
N SER A 11 -1.63 3.06 11.51
CA SER A 11 -1.63 1.62 11.73
C SER A 11 -0.66 0.87 10.82
N THR A 12 -0.35 -0.35 11.21
CA THR A 12 0.47 -1.27 10.43
C THR A 12 -0.24 -2.62 10.42
N HIS A 13 -0.33 -3.23 9.24
CA HIS A 13 -0.94 -4.53 9.08
C HIS A 13 0.05 -5.51 8.47
N TYR A 14 -0.08 -6.78 8.81
CA TYR A 14 0.83 -7.83 8.37
C TYR A 14 0.15 -8.78 7.39
N TYR A 15 0.86 -9.12 6.32
CA TYR A 15 0.36 -10.03 5.29
C TYR A 15 1.45 -11.01 4.91
N ARG A 16 1.08 -12.27 4.69
CA ARG A 16 2.01 -13.27 4.17
C ARG A 16 2.15 -13.21 2.66
N ASN A 17 1.16 -12.63 2.01
CA ASN A 17 1.07 -12.57 0.56
C ASN A 17 1.07 -11.11 0.12
N LEU A 18 2.05 -10.75 -0.73
CA LEU A 18 2.16 -9.38 -1.24
C LEU A 18 0.90 -8.94 -1.99
N ASP A 19 0.31 -9.85 -2.75
CA ASP A 19 -0.89 -9.56 -3.52
C ASP A 19 -2.03 -9.10 -2.62
N ASN A 20 -2.21 -9.77 -1.48
CA ASN A 20 -3.24 -9.39 -0.51
C ASN A 20 -2.96 -8.03 0.11
N ALA A 21 -1.70 -7.73 0.41
CA ALA A 21 -1.31 -6.42 0.93
C ALA A 21 -1.60 -5.32 -0.08
N LEU A 22 -1.24 -5.54 -1.35
CA LEU A 22 -1.50 -4.58 -2.41
C LEU A 22 -2.99 -4.37 -2.65
N ARG A 23 -3.79 -5.43 -2.62
CA ARG A 23 -5.24 -5.34 -2.80
C ARG A 23 -5.90 -4.55 -1.68
N MET A 24 -5.46 -4.76 -0.45
CA MET A 24 -5.99 -4.00 0.68
C MET A 24 -5.64 -2.53 0.53
N GLY A 25 -4.40 -2.22 0.15
CA GLY A 25 -3.97 -0.85 -0.12
C GLY A 25 -4.79 -0.20 -1.22
N GLU A 26 -5.07 -0.94 -2.30
CA GLU A 26 -5.90 -0.44 -3.38
C GLU A 26 -7.30 -0.06 -2.89
N LEU A 27 -7.92 -0.89 -2.07
CA LEU A 27 -9.25 -0.61 -1.52
C LEU A 27 -9.25 0.69 -0.71
N ILE A 28 -8.20 0.89 0.09
CA ILE A 28 -8.06 2.10 0.89
C ILE A 28 -7.88 3.33 -0.01
N LEU A 29 -7.04 3.21 -1.04
CA LEU A 29 -6.80 4.31 -1.97
C LEU A 29 -8.05 4.67 -2.76
N ARG A 30 -8.88 3.70 -3.10
CA ARG A 30 -10.15 3.97 -3.79
C ARG A 30 -11.12 4.76 -2.93
N GLU A 31 -11.06 4.60 -1.62
CA GLU A 31 -11.86 5.38 -0.70
C GLU A 31 -11.29 6.79 -0.47
N MET A 32 -9.97 6.91 -0.50
CA MET A 32 -9.30 8.19 -0.24
C MET A 32 -9.36 9.16 -1.43
N PHE A 33 -9.28 8.64 -2.64
CA PHE A 33 -9.24 9.45 -3.85
C PHE A 33 -10.57 9.32 -4.60
N ALA A 34 -11.31 10.42 -4.65
CA ALA A 34 -12.64 10.45 -5.29
C ALA A 34 -12.59 10.68 -6.80
N ASP A 35 -11.52 11.30 -7.31
CA ASP A 35 -11.35 11.56 -8.73
C ASP A 35 -10.83 10.30 -9.42
N ASP A 36 -11.57 9.80 -10.42
CA ASP A 36 -11.25 8.55 -11.10
C ASP A 36 -9.88 8.56 -11.78
N ALA A 37 -9.52 9.66 -12.45
CA ALA A 37 -8.24 9.75 -13.14
C ALA A 37 -7.08 9.74 -12.17
N GLU A 38 -7.18 10.51 -11.08
CA GLU A 38 -6.17 10.54 -10.04
C GLU A 38 -6.07 9.20 -9.34
N GLN A 39 -7.21 8.59 -9.03
CA GLN A 39 -7.29 7.29 -8.39
C GLN A 39 -6.54 6.22 -9.20
N GLU A 40 -6.74 6.18 -10.52
CA GLU A 40 -6.06 5.21 -11.39
C GLU A 40 -4.56 5.41 -11.39
N GLU A 41 -4.09 6.66 -11.45
CA GLU A 41 -2.65 6.95 -11.40
C GLU A 41 -2.04 6.51 -10.08
N VAL A 42 -2.70 6.81 -8.97
CA VAL A 42 -2.22 6.43 -7.64
C VAL A 42 -2.17 4.91 -7.49
N ILE A 43 -3.20 4.22 -7.96
CA ILE A 43 -3.27 2.76 -7.87
C ILE A 43 -2.23 2.08 -8.76
N ASP A 44 -2.02 2.57 -9.98
CA ASP A 44 -0.98 2.04 -10.85
C ASP A 44 0.40 2.18 -10.22
N TYR A 45 0.68 3.33 -9.66
CA TYR A 45 1.93 3.56 -8.94
C TYR A 45 2.06 2.64 -7.74
N TRP A 46 0.98 2.45 -6.99
CA TRP A 46 0.91 1.57 -5.83
C TRP A 46 1.31 0.13 -6.18
N TRP A 47 0.75 -0.42 -7.24
CA TRP A 47 1.06 -1.77 -7.67
C TRP A 47 2.49 -1.91 -8.19
N ASP A 48 3.03 -0.84 -8.78
CA ASP A 48 4.37 -0.85 -9.35
C ASP A 48 5.45 -0.63 -8.28
N ARG A 49 5.21 0.30 -7.36
CA ARG A 49 6.23 0.75 -6.42
C ARG A 49 5.96 0.43 -4.96
N TRP A 50 4.78 -0.06 -4.63
CA TRP A 50 4.35 -0.36 -3.26
C TRP A 50 4.32 0.89 -2.37
N GLU A 51 4.09 2.04 -2.96
CA GLU A 51 3.99 3.32 -2.27
C GLU A 51 2.83 4.12 -2.80
N ALA A 52 2.26 4.96 -1.96
CA ALA A 52 1.23 5.92 -2.36
C ALA A 52 1.54 7.28 -1.77
N TYR A 53 1.34 8.31 -2.57
CA TYR A 53 1.62 9.69 -2.20
C TYR A 53 0.38 10.55 -2.36
N GLU A 54 0.27 11.56 -1.49
CA GLU A 54 -0.75 12.61 -1.61
C GLU A 54 -0.06 13.93 -1.30
N ASP A 55 -0.17 14.89 -2.23
CA ASP A 55 0.46 16.22 -2.10
C ASP A 55 1.96 16.14 -1.79
N GLY A 56 2.64 15.19 -2.39
CA GLY A 56 4.08 15.01 -2.20
C GLY A 56 4.47 14.27 -0.91
N CYS A 57 3.51 13.89 -0.10
CA CYS A 57 3.77 13.15 1.14
C CYS A 57 3.40 11.67 0.97
N ARG A 58 4.30 10.79 1.41
CA ARG A 58 4.02 9.36 1.38
C ARG A 58 3.01 9.02 2.46
N ILE A 59 1.85 8.51 2.05
CA ILE A 59 0.73 8.22 2.95
C ILE A 59 0.59 6.74 3.28
N MET A 60 1.14 5.88 2.42
CA MET A 60 1.03 4.44 2.60
C MET A 60 2.17 3.74 1.85
N TYR A 61 2.67 2.66 2.39
CA TYR A 61 3.72 1.89 1.72
C TYR A 61 3.78 0.47 2.27
N ILE A 62 4.40 -0.43 1.50
CA ILE A 62 4.62 -1.82 1.89
C ILE A 62 6.11 -2.08 1.98
N THR A 63 6.53 -2.79 3.01
CA THR A 63 7.90 -3.28 3.14
C THR A 63 7.90 -4.80 3.21
N LYS A 64 8.94 -5.41 2.68
CA LYS A 64 9.17 -6.85 2.77
C LYS A 64 10.08 -7.10 3.96
N GLU A 65 9.63 -7.95 4.85
CA GLU A 65 10.36 -8.27 6.07
C GLU A 65 10.69 -9.75 6.13
N MET A 66 11.74 -10.09 6.86
CA MET A 66 12.11 -11.48 7.12
C MET A 66 12.11 -11.73 8.61
N MET A 67 11.42 -12.79 8.99
CA MET A 67 11.42 -13.23 10.39
C MET A 67 12.38 -14.37 10.53
N GLU A 68 13.33 -14.24 11.45
CA GLU A 68 14.25 -15.31 11.77
C GLU A 68 13.57 -16.32 12.69
N ASP A 69 13.80 -17.58 12.42
CA ASP A 69 13.28 -18.67 13.25
C ASP A 69 14.13 -18.87 14.50
#